data_036adf39a487f11cfecd26f53d2eb7e3
#
_entry.id   036adf39a487f11cfecd26f53d2eb7e3
#
_cell.length_a   1.000
_cell.length_b   1.000
_cell.length_c   1.000
_cell.angle_alpha   90.00
_cell.angle_beta   90.00
_cell.angle_gamma   90.00
#
_symmetry.space_group_name_H-M   'P 1'
#
loop_
_entity.id
_entity.type
_entity.pdbx_description
1 polymer ?
#
loop_
_entity_poly.entity_id
_entity_poly.type
_entity_poly.pdbx_seq_one_letter_code
_entity_poly.pdbx_strand_id
1 'polypeptide(L)'
;MDASVACPVGDCLRGHHLRTCHAGDRTRPGERDVFPVDRNRNIPKTDPAMIFQASTADVPASIEVDLCIVGAGAAGLTLADELAGTGLKIAILETGDIGRDKDAQVFSDTESVEKAVPRNARIRQFGGSTTAWSGKWLPLMPEDLKGAAWIERSGWPITPEELAPYYERASRRHKGPAPEDFAQWTAPTDGEADARRLKPASVYWLGKNQLDFGQTVGKVAANSETIAVYLNCTATEIVLTDDHSGVAALKAQTLHGKTAFQVIARDYVLASGGIENARLLLASKSQIEGGVGNAHDNVGRFYMDHPSGNVAKVVLAPGKTFPDDLGMAIPSNGRDRMDIGSYMARRIREKGRLVNAYFVWRPALDVVPTDDIRKLFSTLVLIRHRPTQMKLYRELLRDVFKVPKGLAVRYLWFLLTKKAGLRGPDRTFQINYHIEMAPDPENRVTLSDTPDPLGHPLAKVRWKASEVELHSVLELHDELQALLAETGAGTLIWTAGQRPEAADLPYSSASHHMGTTRMGARPETSVVDPDCRVHGISNLHIAGSSVFPTGGFGNPTFTIVALSIRLADRLKEKLL
;
A
#
# COMPACT_ATOMS: atom_id res chain seq x y z
N MET A 1 -46.75 41.54 -11.32
CA MET A 1 -46.68 41.97 -12.72
C MET A 1 -45.76 40.96 -13.36
N ASP A 2 -46.20 39.78 -13.75
CA ASP A 2 -46.71 39.35 -15.07
C ASP A 2 -45.80 39.77 -16.21
N ALA A 3 -45.27 38.92 -17.08
CA ALA A 3 -45.82 37.82 -17.88
C ALA A 3 -44.64 37.02 -18.47
N SER A 4 -44.56 35.68 -18.50
CA SER A 4 -45.15 34.67 -19.43
C SER A 4 -45.09 34.99 -20.94
N VAL A 5 -44.46 34.09 -21.74
CA VAL A 5 -44.87 33.61 -23.09
C VAL A 5 -43.86 32.52 -23.50
N ALA A 6 -44.13 31.26 -23.54
CA ALA A 6 -44.82 30.31 -24.41
C ALA A 6 -44.10 29.97 -25.73
N CYS A 7 -43.87 28.65 -25.90
CA CYS A 7 -43.52 27.91 -27.14
C CYS A 7 -44.49 28.14 -28.30
N PRO A 8 -44.13 27.77 -29.54
CA PRO A 8 -44.84 26.65 -30.11
C PRO A 8 -44.04 25.58 -30.88
N VAL A 9 -44.67 24.44 -30.92
CA VAL A 9 -44.49 23.17 -31.61
C VAL A 9 -44.70 23.29 -33.13
N GLY A 10 -44.06 22.43 -33.91
CA GLY A 10 -44.41 22.22 -35.33
C GLY A 10 -43.65 21.09 -35.98
N ASP A 11 -44.32 19.98 -36.20
CA ASP A 11 -44.00 18.74 -36.87
C ASP A 11 -43.39 18.87 -38.29
N CYS A 12 -42.55 17.89 -38.70
CA CYS A 12 -42.88 16.99 -39.82
C CYS A 12 -41.83 15.91 -40.11
N LEU A 13 -42.29 14.72 -40.09
CA LEU A 13 -42.00 13.41 -40.64
C LEU A 13 -41.13 13.29 -41.92
N ARG A 14 -40.38 12.15 -41.92
CA ARG A 14 -40.03 11.15 -42.95
C ARG A 14 -38.54 11.05 -43.30
N GLY A 15 -37.95 9.88 -43.00
CA GLY A 15 -37.62 8.86 -43.98
C GLY A 15 -36.19 8.32 -43.91
N HIS A 16 -36.03 7.08 -43.45
CA HIS A 16 -35.01 6.07 -43.83
C HIS A 16 -33.54 6.44 -43.95
N HIS A 17 -32.68 5.92 -43.08
CA HIS A 17 -31.75 4.81 -43.34
C HIS A 17 -30.90 4.49 -42.07
N LEU A 18 -31.02 3.24 -41.63
CA LEU A 18 -30.16 2.60 -40.65
C LEU A 18 -28.70 2.62 -41.16
N ARG A 19 -27.79 3.28 -40.43
CA ARG A 19 -26.39 2.96 -40.40
C ARG A 19 -25.95 2.88 -38.94
N THR A 20 -25.55 1.69 -38.56
CA THR A 20 -24.90 1.35 -37.31
C THR A 20 -23.67 2.22 -37.11
N CYS A 21 -23.73 3.16 -36.20
CA CYS A 21 -22.56 3.83 -35.67
C CYS A 21 -22.05 3.02 -34.47
N HIS A 22 -20.93 2.38 -34.63
CA HIS A 22 -20.13 1.86 -33.53
C HIS A 22 -19.81 3.01 -32.58
N ALA A 23 -20.22 2.85 -31.34
CA ALA A 23 -19.83 3.73 -30.25
C ALA A 23 -18.31 3.60 -30.05
N GLY A 24 -17.60 4.64 -30.44
CA GLY A 24 -16.17 4.80 -30.15
C GLY A 24 -15.98 4.94 -28.65
N ASP A 25 -15.20 4.05 -28.12
CA ASP A 25 -14.70 3.98 -26.77
C ASP A 25 -13.95 5.30 -26.44
N ARG A 26 -14.61 6.19 -25.68
CA ARG A 26 -13.95 7.38 -25.12
C ARG A 26 -13.21 6.95 -23.87
N THR A 27 -11.99 6.46 -24.05
CA THR A 27 -11.01 6.31 -22.96
C THR A 27 -10.79 7.67 -22.29
N ARG A 28 -11.10 7.74 -21.00
CA ARG A 28 -10.79 8.88 -20.15
C ARG A 28 -9.27 9.06 -20.08
N PRO A 29 -8.71 10.26 -20.24
CA PRO A 29 -7.28 10.49 -20.07
C PRO A 29 -6.96 10.53 -18.58
N GLY A 30 -6.10 9.63 -18.08
CA GLY A 30 -5.52 9.82 -16.76
C GLY A 30 -5.01 8.66 -15.94
N GLU A 31 -5.01 7.42 -16.40
CA GLU A 31 -4.31 6.35 -15.66
C GLU A 31 -2.87 6.19 -16.20
N ARG A 32 -1.92 6.72 -15.43
CA ARG A 32 -0.48 6.58 -15.73
C ARG A 32 0.05 5.34 -15.02
N ASP A 33 0.50 4.36 -15.80
CA ASP A 33 1.38 3.29 -15.29
C ASP A 33 2.68 3.90 -14.77
N VAL A 34 2.84 3.98 -13.46
CA VAL A 34 3.98 4.65 -12.80
C VAL A 34 5.25 3.78 -12.81
N PHE A 35 5.16 2.49 -13.18
CA PHE A 35 6.32 1.60 -13.21
C PHE A 35 6.34 0.73 -14.47
N PRO A 36 7.46 0.67 -15.22
CA PRO A 36 7.63 -0.28 -16.30
C PRO A 36 7.77 -1.69 -15.73
N VAL A 37 6.78 -2.53 -15.99
CA VAL A 37 6.80 -3.94 -15.60
C VAL A 37 7.69 -4.71 -16.58
N ASP A 38 8.77 -5.26 -16.08
CA ASP A 38 9.64 -6.18 -16.80
C ASP A 38 8.90 -7.51 -17.07
N ARG A 39 8.41 -7.71 -18.29
CA ARG A 39 7.61 -8.89 -18.70
C ARG A 39 8.45 -10.14 -18.98
N ASN A 40 9.78 -10.09 -18.83
CA ASN A 40 10.67 -11.21 -19.14
C ASN A 40 11.75 -11.42 -18.08
N ARG A 41 11.35 -11.63 -16.83
CA ARG A 41 12.26 -12.33 -15.91
C ARG A 41 12.13 -13.81 -16.22
N ASN A 42 13.21 -14.43 -16.70
CA ASN A 42 13.38 -15.87 -16.68
C ASN A 42 13.24 -16.35 -15.24
N ILE A 43 12.05 -16.78 -14.87
CA ILE A 43 11.79 -17.52 -13.65
C ILE A 43 12.48 -18.87 -13.89
N PRO A 44 13.43 -19.31 -13.06
CA PRO A 44 13.94 -20.66 -13.17
C PRO A 44 12.73 -21.59 -13.09
N LYS A 45 12.60 -22.51 -14.05
CA LYS A 45 11.65 -23.62 -13.97
C LYS A 45 12.14 -24.56 -12.86
N THR A 46 11.85 -24.19 -11.62
CA THR A 46 11.76 -25.15 -10.54
C THR A 46 10.31 -25.61 -10.57
N ASP A 47 10.04 -26.85 -10.91
CA ASP A 47 8.80 -27.51 -10.54
C ASP A 47 8.83 -27.61 -9.00
N PRO A 48 8.21 -26.69 -8.27
CA PRO A 48 8.13 -26.84 -6.82
C PRO A 48 7.04 -27.86 -6.56
N ALA A 49 7.40 -28.94 -5.90
CA ALA A 49 6.55 -30.09 -5.67
C ALA A 49 5.22 -29.80 -4.95
N MET A 50 4.99 -28.57 -4.46
CA MET A 50 3.83 -28.18 -3.64
C MET A 50 3.16 -26.86 -4.07
N ILE A 51 3.40 -26.35 -5.29
CA ILE A 51 2.59 -25.28 -5.88
C ILE A 51 1.59 -25.90 -6.87
N PHE A 52 0.32 -25.78 -6.56
CA PHE A 52 -0.78 -26.33 -7.34
C PHE A 52 -1.47 -25.22 -8.14
N GLN A 53 -1.59 -25.40 -9.45
CA GLN A 53 -2.46 -24.60 -10.31
C GLN A 53 -3.89 -25.12 -10.15
N ALA A 54 -4.66 -24.54 -9.23
CA ALA A 54 -6.01 -25.00 -8.92
C ALA A 54 -6.97 -24.97 -10.13
N SER A 55 -6.65 -24.18 -11.16
CA SER A 55 -7.42 -24.11 -12.40
C SER A 55 -7.24 -25.32 -13.32
N THR A 56 -6.14 -26.08 -13.19
CA THR A 56 -5.78 -27.21 -14.06
C THR A 56 -5.58 -28.51 -13.32
N ALA A 57 -5.42 -28.47 -11.99
CA ALA A 57 -5.29 -29.62 -11.14
C ALA A 57 -6.69 -30.12 -10.68
N ASP A 58 -6.82 -31.40 -10.46
CA ASP A 58 -7.97 -31.97 -9.75
C ASP A 58 -7.88 -31.58 -8.27
N VAL A 59 -8.50 -30.45 -7.92
CA VAL A 59 -8.58 -29.99 -6.53
C VAL A 59 -9.60 -30.86 -5.80
N PRO A 60 -9.24 -31.50 -4.67
CA PRO A 60 -10.19 -32.27 -3.87
C PRO A 60 -11.36 -31.39 -3.42
N ALA A 61 -12.56 -31.96 -3.31
CA ALA A 61 -13.72 -31.23 -2.81
C ALA A 61 -13.53 -30.71 -1.36
N SER A 62 -12.67 -31.37 -0.59
CA SER A 62 -12.27 -30.95 0.76
C SER A 62 -10.77 -31.15 0.97
N ILE A 63 -10.10 -30.16 1.55
CA ILE A 63 -8.68 -30.16 1.93
C ILE A 63 -8.61 -30.07 3.45
N GLU A 64 -7.92 -31.00 4.10
CA GLU A 64 -7.73 -31.02 5.55
C GLU A 64 -6.28 -30.68 5.91
N VAL A 65 -6.09 -29.64 6.76
CA VAL A 65 -4.77 -29.13 7.17
C VAL A 65 -4.78 -28.66 8.62
N ASP A 66 -3.63 -28.37 9.19
CA ASP A 66 -3.53 -27.74 10.50
C ASP A 66 -3.81 -26.23 10.42
N LEU A 67 -3.36 -25.56 9.34
CA LEU A 67 -3.52 -24.13 9.15
C LEU A 67 -3.89 -23.80 7.71
N CYS A 68 -4.92 -22.96 7.54
CA CYS A 68 -5.26 -22.36 6.26
C CYS A 68 -4.91 -20.85 6.24
N ILE A 69 -4.10 -20.42 5.29
CA ILE A 69 -3.72 -19.02 5.08
C ILE A 69 -4.38 -18.51 3.79
N VAL A 70 -5.14 -17.42 3.86
CA VAL A 70 -5.79 -16.79 2.70
C VAL A 70 -5.00 -15.58 2.24
N GLY A 71 -4.31 -15.71 1.11
CA GLY A 71 -3.45 -14.70 0.50
C GLY A 71 -1.96 -15.01 0.62
N ALA A 72 -1.27 -15.04 -0.52
CA ALA A 72 0.18 -15.24 -0.63
C ALA A 72 0.93 -13.89 -0.82
N GLY A 73 0.51 -12.86 -0.08
CA GLY A 73 1.18 -11.56 -0.02
C GLY A 73 2.24 -11.48 1.09
N ALA A 74 2.64 -10.26 1.46
CA ALA A 74 3.66 -10.01 2.47
C ALA A 74 3.38 -10.73 3.79
N ALA A 75 2.15 -10.67 4.31
CA ALA A 75 1.78 -11.29 5.57
C ALA A 75 1.75 -12.81 5.47
N GLY A 76 1.03 -13.36 4.48
CA GLY A 76 0.85 -14.81 4.35
C GLY A 76 2.16 -15.55 4.07
N LEU A 77 3.03 -15.00 3.22
CA LEU A 77 4.33 -15.62 2.94
C LEU A 77 5.32 -15.50 4.12
N THR A 78 5.24 -14.41 4.89
CA THR A 78 6.02 -14.29 6.13
C THR A 78 5.59 -15.33 7.17
N LEU A 79 4.27 -15.54 7.35
CA LEU A 79 3.75 -16.60 8.21
C LEU A 79 4.21 -17.99 7.76
N ALA A 80 4.10 -18.28 6.47
CA ALA A 80 4.52 -19.55 5.90
C ALA A 80 6.03 -19.82 6.11
N ASP A 81 6.86 -18.79 5.92
CA ASP A 81 8.30 -18.85 6.14
C ASP A 81 8.64 -19.14 7.60
N GLU A 82 8.00 -18.46 8.54
CA GLU A 82 8.20 -18.63 9.98
C GLU A 82 7.68 -19.98 10.51
N LEU A 83 6.65 -20.57 9.86
CA LEU A 83 6.07 -21.87 10.23
C LEU A 83 6.70 -23.05 9.48
N ALA A 84 7.56 -22.78 8.48
CA ALA A 84 8.25 -23.84 7.76
C ALA A 84 9.14 -24.67 8.70
N GLY A 85 9.14 -26.00 8.45
CA GLY A 85 9.93 -26.94 9.27
C GLY A 85 9.32 -27.30 10.62
N THR A 86 8.14 -26.78 10.98
CA THR A 86 7.41 -27.16 12.21
C THR A 86 6.68 -28.49 12.11
N GLY A 87 6.53 -29.05 10.91
CA GLY A 87 5.74 -30.26 10.65
C GLY A 87 4.23 -29.99 10.47
N LEU A 88 3.75 -28.76 10.71
CA LEU A 88 2.36 -28.37 10.46
C LEU A 88 2.01 -28.47 8.97
N LYS A 89 0.87 -29.08 8.65
CA LYS A 89 0.30 -29.06 7.30
C LYS A 89 -0.39 -27.72 7.06
N ILE A 90 0.08 -26.96 6.08
CA ILE A 90 -0.40 -25.61 5.79
C ILE A 90 -0.91 -25.54 4.36
N ALA A 91 -2.12 -24.99 4.16
CA ALA A 91 -2.64 -24.61 2.85
C ALA A 91 -2.62 -23.09 2.70
N ILE A 92 -2.07 -22.61 1.59
CA ILE A 92 -2.12 -21.18 1.22
C ILE A 92 -3.00 -21.06 -0.01
N LEU A 93 -4.05 -20.23 0.06
CA LEU A 93 -4.92 -19.92 -1.07
C LEU A 93 -4.55 -18.56 -1.64
N GLU A 94 -4.25 -18.49 -2.95
CA GLU A 94 -3.92 -17.25 -3.65
C GLU A 94 -4.79 -17.10 -4.92
N THR A 95 -5.43 -15.94 -5.04
CA THR A 95 -6.30 -15.65 -6.19
C THR A 95 -5.49 -15.55 -7.49
N GLY A 96 -4.27 -15.02 -7.43
CA GLY A 96 -3.39 -14.84 -8.58
C GLY A 96 -2.54 -16.07 -8.91
N ASP A 97 -1.73 -15.92 -9.96
CA ASP A 97 -0.73 -16.88 -10.40
C ASP A 97 0.67 -16.48 -9.91
N ILE A 98 1.72 -17.24 -10.28
CA ILE A 98 3.13 -16.88 -10.08
C ILE A 98 3.47 -15.57 -10.81
N GLY A 99 2.92 -15.36 -11.99
CA GLY A 99 3.04 -14.15 -12.80
C GLY A 99 1.80 -13.25 -12.70
N ARG A 100 1.89 -12.04 -13.28
CA ARG A 100 0.70 -11.17 -13.42
C ARG A 100 -0.31 -11.80 -14.37
N ASP A 101 -1.50 -11.99 -13.85
CA ASP A 101 -2.67 -12.42 -14.59
C ASP A 101 -3.73 -11.32 -14.58
N LYS A 102 -4.25 -10.99 -15.80
CA LYS A 102 -5.27 -9.97 -15.96
C LYS A 102 -6.62 -10.41 -15.40
N ASP A 103 -6.95 -11.68 -15.50
CA ASP A 103 -8.22 -12.24 -15.07
C ASP A 103 -8.27 -12.29 -13.54
N ALA A 104 -7.18 -12.66 -12.89
CA ALA A 104 -7.05 -12.56 -11.44
C ALA A 104 -7.08 -11.10 -10.95
N GLN A 105 -6.49 -10.16 -11.71
CA GLN A 105 -6.42 -8.76 -11.31
C GLN A 105 -7.79 -8.07 -11.29
N VAL A 106 -8.81 -8.56 -12.01
CA VAL A 106 -10.19 -8.04 -11.95
C VAL A 106 -10.78 -8.15 -10.54
N PHE A 107 -10.41 -9.16 -9.76
CA PHE A 107 -10.82 -9.31 -8.37
C PHE A 107 -10.30 -8.20 -7.43
N SER A 108 -9.41 -7.34 -7.91
CA SER A 108 -8.98 -6.13 -7.19
C SER A 108 -9.77 -4.88 -7.59
N ASP A 109 -10.83 -5.00 -8.39
CA ASP A 109 -11.70 -3.87 -8.68
C ASP A 109 -12.46 -3.42 -7.44
N THR A 110 -12.70 -2.13 -7.37
CA THR A 110 -13.32 -1.49 -6.21
C THR A 110 -14.25 -0.39 -6.68
N GLU A 111 -15.44 -0.33 -6.10
CA GLU A 111 -16.27 0.87 -6.18
C GLU A 111 -15.67 1.91 -5.22
N SER A 112 -15.16 3.01 -5.75
CA SER A 112 -14.56 4.08 -4.95
C SER A 112 -15.54 5.22 -4.75
N VAL A 113 -15.67 5.68 -3.48
CA VAL A 113 -16.49 6.82 -3.09
C VAL A 113 -15.59 7.90 -2.49
N GLU A 114 -15.78 9.18 -2.86
CA GLU A 114 -14.97 10.36 -2.53
C GLU A 114 -13.60 10.31 -3.22
N LYS A 115 -12.66 9.47 -2.79
CA LYS A 115 -11.33 9.34 -3.39
C LYS A 115 -11.12 7.96 -4.00
N ALA A 116 -10.44 7.93 -5.14
CA ALA A 116 -10.16 6.69 -5.86
C ALA A 116 -9.19 5.78 -5.10
N VAL A 117 -9.46 4.48 -5.13
CA VAL A 117 -8.51 3.42 -4.78
C VAL A 117 -7.93 2.86 -6.08
N PRO A 118 -6.63 3.06 -6.36
CA PRO A 118 -6.04 2.57 -7.60
C PRO A 118 -6.09 1.04 -7.70
N ARG A 119 -6.55 0.50 -8.84
CA ARG A 119 -6.56 -0.96 -9.09
C ARG A 119 -5.18 -1.59 -8.87
N ASN A 120 -4.13 -0.92 -9.34
CA ASN A 120 -2.75 -1.40 -9.24
C ASN A 120 -2.14 -1.30 -7.84
N ALA A 121 -2.87 -0.77 -6.86
CA ALA A 121 -2.47 -0.75 -5.45
C ALA A 121 -2.48 -2.14 -4.82
N ARG A 122 -3.26 -3.07 -5.39
CA ARG A 122 -3.42 -4.44 -4.90
C ARG A 122 -3.14 -5.42 -6.02
N ILE A 123 -2.10 -6.21 -5.87
CA ILE A 123 -1.66 -7.17 -6.88
C ILE A 123 -2.09 -8.56 -6.47
N ARG A 124 -2.85 -9.22 -7.35
CA ARG A 124 -3.24 -10.62 -7.25
C ARG A 124 -2.17 -11.47 -7.91
N GLN A 125 -1.25 -11.97 -7.10
CA GLN A 125 -0.10 -12.73 -7.56
C GLN A 125 0.62 -13.35 -6.36
N PHE A 126 1.30 -14.48 -6.55
CA PHE A 126 2.23 -15.01 -5.58
C PHE A 126 3.32 -13.97 -5.27
N GLY A 127 3.43 -13.55 -4.01
CA GLY A 127 4.19 -12.37 -3.58
C GLY A 127 3.32 -11.13 -3.34
N GLY A 128 2.09 -11.10 -3.86
CA GLY A 128 1.16 -9.98 -3.67
C GLY A 128 1.71 -8.65 -4.14
N SER A 129 1.35 -7.56 -3.47
CA SER A 129 1.79 -6.20 -3.81
C SER A 129 3.30 -5.97 -3.63
N THR A 130 4.05 -6.90 -2.99
CA THR A 130 5.52 -6.82 -2.92
C THR A 130 6.20 -7.02 -4.28
N THR A 131 5.49 -7.52 -5.27
CA THR A 131 5.98 -7.63 -6.65
C THR A 131 5.99 -6.29 -7.41
N ALA A 132 5.35 -5.24 -6.87
CA ALA A 132 5.17 -3.95 -7.53
C ALA A 132 5.43 -2.72 -6.65
N TRP A 133 5.85 -2.88 -5.42
CA TRP A 133 6.11 -1.78 -4.49
C TRP A 133 7.52 -1.19 -4.64
N SER A 134 7.76 -0.08 -3.92
CA SER A 134 9.05 0.60 -3.97
C SER A 134 10.12 -0.01 -3.04
N GLY A 135 9.72 -0.85 -2.07
CA GLY A 135 10.62 -1.44 -1.07
C GLY A 135 10.97 -0.50 0.09
N LYS A 136 10.16 0.53 0.32
CA LYS A 136 10.36 1.41 1.47
C LYS A 136 10.13 0.64 2.76
N TRP A 137 11.11 0.73 3.67
CA TRP A 137 11.20 -0.06 4.88
C TRP A 137 11.44 0.87 6.06
N LEU A 138 10.45 1.02 6.93
CA LEU A 138 10.53 1.81 8.14
C LEU A 138 9.50 1.32 9.17
N PRO A 139 9.86 1.30 10.48
CA PRO A 139 8.94 0.91 11.54
C PRO A 139 7.93 2.04 11.83
N LEU A 140 6.82 1.70 12.47
CA LEU A 140 6.04 2.68 13.21
C LEU A 140 6.90 3.26 14.34
N MET A 141 6.77 4.54 14.61
CA MET A 141 7.48 5.16 15.72
C MET A 141 6.90 4.68 17.06
N PRO A 142 7.71 4.66 18.13
CA PRO A 142 7.20 4.34 19.46
C PRO A 142 6.01 5.21 19.89
N GLU A 143 5.99 6.47 19.46
CA GLU A 143 4.87 7.38 19.76
C GLU A 143 3.61 7.07 18.95
N ASP A 144 3.70 6.50 17.75
CA ASP A 144 2.54 6.07 16.95
C ASP A 144 1.82 4.89 17.65
N LEU A 145 2.60 3.99 18.27
CA LEU A 145 2.06 2.87 19.03
C LEU A 145 1.38 3.33 20.34
N LYS A 146 1.94 4.33 21.02
CA LYS A 146 1.34 4.92 22.23
C LYS A 146 0.07 5.73 21.94
N GLY A 147 -0.07 6.20 20.70
CA GLY A 147 -1.15 7.07 20.26
C GLY A 147 -1.06 8.50 20.78
N ALA A 148 -2.04 9.30 20.41
CA ALA A 148 -2.15 10.71 20.74
C ALA A 148 -3.47 10.98 21.50
N ALA A 149 -3.38 11.50 22.72
CA ALA A 149 -4.56 11.73 23.57
C ALA A 149 -5.59 12.69 22.95
N TRP A 150 -5.18 13.52 22.00
CA TRP A 150 -6.04 14.46 21.28
C TRP A 150 -6.67 13.88 20.00
N ILE A 151 -6.33 12.62 19.63
CA ILE A 151 -6.92 11.90 18.51
C ILE A 151 -7.72 10.73 19.06
N GLU A 152 -9.03 10.79 18.87
CA GLU A 152 -9.93 9.75 19.34
C GLU A 152 -9.56 8.39 18.74
N ARG A 153 -9.57 7.36 19.57
CA ARG A 153 -9.30 5.97 19.18
C ARG A 153 -7.91 5.73 18.58
N SER A 154 -6.94 6.62 18.84
CA SER A 154 -5.54 6.37 18.49
C SER A 154 -4.87 5.43 19.47
N GLY A 155 -3.72 4.88 19.05
CA GLY A 155 -2.89 3.99 19.86
C GLY A 155 -3.20 2.50 19.69
N TRP A 156 -2.22 1.71 20.04
CA TRP A 156 -2.20 0.26 19.88
C TRP A 156 -2.33 -0.42 21.24
N PRO A 157 -2.96 -1.60 21.32
CA PRO A 157 -3.01 -2.38 22.57
C PRO A 157 -1.71 -3.15 22.86
N ILE A 158 -0.70 -3.04 21.99
CA ILE A 158 0.64 -3.61 22.14
C ILE A 158 1.68 -2.49 22.22
N THR A 159 2.76 -2.73 22.96
CA THR A 159 3.78 -1.70 23.21
C THR A 159 4.93 -1.72 22.21
N PRO A 160 5.70 -0.61 22.10
CA PRO A 160 6.92 -0.59 21.28
C PRO A 160 7.92 -1.67 21.69
N GLU A 161 8.07 -1.90 23.00
CA GLU A 161 8.99 -2.89 23.57
C GLU A 161 8.58 -4.32 23.22
N GLU A 162 7.26 -4.59 23.17
CA GLU A 162 6.73 -5.88 22.72
C GLU A 162 6.99 -6.11 21.22
N LEU A 163 6.90 -5.07 20.39
CA LEU A 163 7.05 -5.20 18.94
C LEU A 163 8.51 -5.14 18.45
N ALA A 164 9.41 -4.52 19.20
CA ALA A 164 10.81 -4.34 18.82
C ALA A 164 11.53 -5.65 18.41
N PRO A 165 11.46 -6.78 19.16
CA PRO A 165 12.14 -8.01 18.78
C PRO A 165 11.63 -8.60 17.44
N TYR A 166 10.38 -8.34 17.09
CA TYR A 166 9.81 -8.77 15.81
C TYR A 166 10.27 -7.90 14.65
N TYR A 167 10.48 -6.60 14.86
CA TYR A 167 11.16 -5.75 13.89
C TYR A 167 12.59 -6.19 13.64
N GLU A 168 13.37 -6.57 14.68
CA GLU A 168 14.71 -7.11 14.50
C GLU A 168 14.70 -8.41 13.68
N ARG A 169 13.78 -9.34 13.98
CA ARG A 169 13.65 -10.59 13.21
C ARG A 169 13.31 -10.31 11.76
N ALA A 170 12.36 -9.39 11.51
CA ALA A 170 12.00 -8.96 10.17
C ALA A 170 13.17 -8.35 9.41
N SER A 171 13.96 -7.49 10.05
CA SER A 171 15.17 -6.89 9.47
C SER A 171 16.22 -7.94 9.12
N ARG A 172 16.52 -8.84 10.02
CA ARG A 172 17.46 -9.95 9.75
C ARG A 172 16.98 -10.80 8.57
N ARG A 173 15.68 -11.13 8.52
CA ARG A 173 15.11 -11.98 7.47
C ARG A 173 15.17 -11.34 6.08
N HIS A 174 14.91 -10.05 5.99
CA HIS A 174 14.88 -9.30 4.75
C HIS A 174 16.17 -8.53 4.46
N LYS A 175 17.22 -8.70 5.29
CA LYS A 175 18.52 -7.98 5.16
C LYS A 175 18.32 -6.46 5.11
N GLY A 176 17.36 -5.99 5.89
CA GLY A 176 17.07 -4.58 6.10
C GLY A 176 17.81 -4.03 7.33
N PRO A 177 17.71 -2.72 7.59
CA PRO A 177 18.22 -2.08 8.80
C PRO A 177 17.39 -2.49 10.02
N ALA A 178 18.03 -2.52 11.19
CA ALA A 178 17.36 -2.74 12.46
C ALA A 178 16.61 -1.46 12.92
N PRO A 179 15.63 -1.56 13.85
CA PRO A 179 14.87 -0.38 14.31
C PRO A 179 15.77 0.75 14.82
N GLU A 180 16.84 0.44 15.51
CA GLU A 180 17.80 1.41 16.04
C GLU A 180 18.59 2.18 14.97
N ASP A 181 18.61 1.71 13.73
CA ASP A 181 19.24 2.42 12.61
C ASP A 181 18.36 3.57 12.08
N PHE A 182 17.10 3.64 12.51
CA PHE A 182 16.18 4.67 12.07
C PHE A 182 16.20 5.87 13.02
N ALA A 183 16.50 7.06 12.47
CA ALA A 183 16.58 8.28 13.26
C ALA A 183 15.32 8.55 14.10
N GLN A 184 14.14 8.27 13.53
CA GLN A 184 12.86 8.48 14.22
C GLN A 184 12.58 7.45 15.32
N TRP A 185 13.19 6.27 15.29
CA TRP A 185 13.06 5.27 16.36
C TRP A 185 13.92 5.60 17.56
N THR A 186 15.12 6.13 17.30
CA THR A 186 16.10 6.48 18.34
C THR A 186 16.03 7.94 18.77
N ALA A 187 15.23 8.78 18.05
CA ALA A 187 15.06 10.17 18.41
C ALA A 187 14.54 10.25 19.86
N PRO A 188 15.14 11.12 20.71
CA PRO A 188 14.59 11.35 22.05
C PRO A 188 13.11 11.67 21.94
N THR A 189 12.28 10.97 22.72
CA THR A 189 10.90 11.41 22.95
C THR A 189 10.97 12.85 23.45
N ASP A 190 10.08 13.72 22.96
CA ASP A 190 10.09 15.15 23.28
C ASP A 190 10.25 15.41 24.78
N GLY A 191 11.50 15.48 25.24
CA GLY A 191 11.82 16.06 26.53
C GLY A 191 11.85 17.58 26.38
N GLU A 192 11.68 18.33 27.46
CA GLU A 192 11.77 19.80 27.50
C GLU A 192 13.06 20.35 26.86
N ALA A 193 14.09 19.50 26.70
CA ALA A 193 15.40 19.87 26.11
C ALA A 193 15.42 19.86 24.56
N ASP A 194 14.47 19.22 23.87
CA ASP A 194 14.46 19.18 22.40
C ASP A 194 13.61 20.32 21.81
N ALA A 195 14.28 21.46 21.56
CA ALA A 195 13.62 22.64 21.02
C ALA A 195 13.29 22.55 19.50
N ARG A 196 13.70 21.48 18.81
CA ARG A 196 13.48 21.33 17.37
C ARG A 196 11.99 21.25 17.04
N ARG A 197 11.58 21.99 16.02
CA ARG A 197 10.21 21.98 15.49
C ARG A 197 9.97 20.81 14.53
N LEU A 198 10.99 20.53 13.72
CA LEU A 198 11.04 19.44 12.77
C LEU A 198 12.13 18.47 13.19
N LYS A 199 11.84 17.18 13.06
CA LYS A 199 12.75 16.08 13.39
C LYS A 199 13.11 15.30 12.13
N PRO A 200 14.32 14.74 12.02
CA PRO A 200 14.71 13.95 10.87
C PRO A 200 13.95 12.64 10.80
N ALA A 201 13.58 12.23 9.60
CA ALA A 201 13.01 10.92 9.30
C ALA A 201 13.89 10.19 8.29
N SER A 202 14.23 8.95 8.58
CA SER A 202 14.97 8.06 7.69
C SER A 202 14.02 7.03 7.09
N VAL A 203 14.03 6.88 5.76
CA VAL A 203 13.25 5.87 5.05
C VAL A 203 14.21 5.01 4.24
N TYR A 204 14.45 3.81 4.68
CA TYR A 204 15.31 2.87 3.96
C TYR A 204 14.59 2.20 2.80
N TRP A 205 15.36 1.71 1.85
CA TRP A 205 14.88 0.96 0.71
C TRP A 205 15.53 -0.41 0.71
N LEU A 206 14.73 -1.45 0.73
CA LEU A 206 15.24 -2.80 0.56
C LEU A 206 15.96 -2.95 -0.79
N GLY A 207 16.99 -3.78 -0.81
CA GLY A 207 17.73 -4.11 -2.02
C GLY A 207 16.82 -4.74 -3.08
N LYS A 208 17.11 -4.52 -4.36
CA LYS A 208 16.27 -5.00 -5.48
C LYS A 208 15.93 -6.49 -5.40
N ASN A 209 16.85 -7.31 -4.88
CA ASN A 209 16.67 -8.76 -4.74
C ASN A 209 15.83 -9.15 -3.51
N GLN A 210 15.40 -8.17 -2.70
CA GLN A 210 14.57 -8.37 -1.51
C GLN A 210 13.13 -7.90 -1.72
N LEU A 211 12.82 -7.26 -2.84
CA LEU A 211 11.53 -6.61 -3.05
C LEU A 211 10.40 -7.61 -3.25
N ASP A 212 10.61 -8.65 -4.02
CA ASP A 212 9.59 -9.64 -4.37
C ASP A 212 9.59 -10.77 -3.33
N PHE A 213 8.59 -10.77 -2.45
CA PHE A 213 8.48 -11.77 -1.38
C PHE A 213 8.17 -13.17 -1.92
N GLY A 214 7.55 -13.30 -3.09
CA GLY A 214 7.41 -14.58 -3.77
C GLY A 214 8.77 -15.18 -4.15
N GLN A 215 9.76 -14.35 -4.47
CA GLN A 215 11.12 -14.76 -4.82
C GLN A 215 12.09 -14.84 -3.63
N THR A 216 11.68 -14.42 -2.45
CA THR A 216 12.48 -14.44 -1.23
C THR A 216 11.88 -15.42 -0.21
N VAL A 217 11.09 -14.94 0.73
CA VAL A 217 10.45 -15.78 1.77
C VAL A 217 9.49 -16.82 1.19
N GLY A 218 8.81 -16.52 0.11
CA GLY A 218 7.90 -17.45 -0.58
C GLY A 218 8.57 -18.69 -1.16
N LYS A 219 9.89 -18.65 -1.42
CA LYS A 219 10.64 -19.85 -1.83
C LYS A 219 10.66 -20.94 -0.76
N VAL A 220 10.61 -20.56 0.50
CA VAL A 220 10.57 -21.53 1.60
C VAL A 220 9.25 -22.29 1.57
N ALA A 221 8.13 -21.56 1.41
CA ALA A 221 6.82 -22.17 1.24
C ALA A 221 6.77 -23.09 -0.01
N ALA A 222 7.29 -22.60 -1.13
CA ALA A 222 7.30 -23.33 -2.41
C ALA A 222 8.13 -24.63 -2.38
N ASN A 223 9.15 -24.72 -1.51
CA ASN A 223 10.04 -25.88 -1.38
C ASN A 223 9.75 -26.71 -0.13
N SER A 224 8.70 -26.41 0.63
CA SER A 224 8.31 -27.15 1.83
C SER A 224 7.50 -28.39 1.45
N GLU A 225 7.73 -29.50 2.14
CA GLU A 225 6.92 -30.73 1.99
C GLU A 225 5.58 -30.66 2.75
N THR A 226 5.41 -29.67 3.64
CA THR A 226 4.22 -29.54 4.49
C THR A 226 3.38 -28.30 4.19
N ILE A 227 3.83 -27.44 3.24
CA ILE A 227 3.11 -26.21 2.85
C ILE A 227 2.66 -26.35 1.40
N ALA A 228 1.34 -26.44 1.18
CA ALA A 228 0.74 -26.49 -0.14
C ALA A 228 0.22 -25.10 -0.54
N VAL A 229 0.63 -24.59 -1.71
CA VAL A 229 0.16 -23.31 -2.25
C VAL A 229 -0.79 -23.56 -3.41
N TYR A 230 -2.04 -23.14 -3.26
CA TYR A 230 -3.08 -23.24 -4.29
C TYR A 230 -3.22 -21.87 -4.98
N LEU A 231 -2.79 -21.78 -6.22
CA LEU A 231 -2.91 -20.60 -7.07
C LEU A 231 -4.19 -20.63 -7.90
N ASN A 232 -4.63 -19.47 -8.39
CA ASN A 232 -5.83 -19.33 -9.21
C ASN A 232 -7.10 -19.82 -8.50
N CYS A 233 -7.19 -19.62 -7.19
CA CYS A 233 -8.39 -19.86 -6.42
C CYS A 233 -8.60 -18.77 -5.38
N THR A 234 -9.84 -18.48 -5.08
CA THR A 234 -10.20 -17.43 -4.11
C THR A 234 -11.10 -17.99 -3.01
N ALA A 235 -10.87 -17.53 -1.78
CA ALA A 235 -11.79 -17.77 -0.67
C ALA A 235 -13.08 -16.99 -0.91
N THR A 236 -14.21 -17.64 -0.74
CA THR A 236 -15.53 -17.09 -1.04
C THR A 236 -16.40 -16.90 0.19
N GLU A 237 -16.26 -17.76 1.20
CA GLU A 237 -17.08 -17.71 2.41
C GLU A 237 -16.41 -18.41 3.59
N ILE A 238 -16.52 -17.81 4.77
CA ILE A 238 -16.15 -18.40 6.05
C ILE A 238 -17.40 -19.04 6.65
N VAL A 239 -17.36 -20.34 6.88
CA VAL A 239 -18.46 -21.11 7.50
C VAL A 239 -18.10 -21.33 8.96
N LEU A 240 -18.98 -20.90 9.86
CA LEU A 240 -18.80 -21.05 11.30
C LEU A 240 -19.35 -22.39 11.80
N THR A 241 -18.92 -22.81 12.97
CA THR A 241 -19.55 -23.87 13.76
C THR A 241 -20.99 -23.49 14.13
N ASP A 242 -21.83 -24.47 14.51
CA ASP A 242 -23.24 -24.21 14.83
C ASP A 242 -23.43 -23.21 15.99
N ASP A 243 -22.49 -23.16 16.92
CA ASP A 243 -22.48 -22.22 18.05
C ASP A 243 -21.80 -20.88 17.72
N HIS A 244 -21.33 -20.71 16.49
CA HIS A 244 -20.58 -19.57 15.98
C HIS A 244 -19.28 -19.24 16.73
N SER A 245 -18.77 -20.14 17.57
CA SER A 245 -17.57 -19.92 18.37
C SER A 245 -16.26 -20.19 17.63
N GLY A 246 -16.33 -20.79 16.44
CA GLY A 246 -15.19 -21.14 15.60
C GLY A 246 -15.54 -21.21 14.11
N VAL A 247 -14.52 -21.31 13.27
CA VAL A 247 -14.65 -21.60 11.83
C VAL A 247 -14.65 -23.11 11.65
N ALA A 248 -15.70 -23.64 11.03
CA ALA A 248 -15.83 -25.05 10.67
C ALA A 248 -15.14 -25.34 9.32
N ALA A 249 -15.27 -24.44 8.35
CA ALA A 249 -14.65 -24.57 7.03
C ALA A 249 -14.50 -23.20 6.34
N LEU A 250 -13.57 -23.13 5.40
CA LEU A 250 -13.44 -22.02 4.46
C LEU A 250 -13.82 -22.53 3.07
N LYS A 251 -14.87 -21.94 2.47
CA LYS A 251 -15.22 -22.22 1.08
C LYS A 251 -14.32 -21.45 0.13
N ALA A 252 -13.93 -22.09 -0.95
CA ALA A 252 -13.10 -21.52 -1.99
C ALA A 252 -13.57 -21.97 -3.38
N GLN A 253 -13.16 -21.21 -4.40
CA GLN A 253 -13.50 -21.52 -5.78
C GLN A 253 -12.32 -21.23 -6.71
N THR A 254 -12.11 -22.10 -7.69
CA THR A 254 -11.10 -21.88 -8.74
C THR A 254 -11.55 -20.77 -9.70
N LEU A 255 -10.63 -19.97 -10.20
CA LEU A 255 -10.94 -18.88 -11.14
C LEU A 255 -11.39 -19.40 -12.50
N HIS A 256 -10.71 -20.43 -12.99
CA HIS A 256 -11.03 -21.10 -14.24
C HIS A 256 -11.73 -22.43 -13.92
N GLY A 257 -12.82 -22.73 -14.64
CA GLY A 257 -13.62 -23.92 -14.38
C GLY A 257 -14.63 -23.78 -13.23
N LYS A 258 -14.47 -22.76 -12.35
CA LYS A 258 -15.39 -22.45 -11.25
C LYS A 258 -15.68 -23.63 -10.31
N THR A 259 -14.70 -24.51 -10.12
CA THR A 259 -14.83 -25.64 -9.20
C THR A 259 -14.83 -25.15 -7.77
N ALA A 260 -15.89 -25.48 -7.02
CA ALA A 260 -15.99 -25.17 -5.62
C ALA A 260 -15.34 -26.28 -4.78
N PHE A 261 -14.63 -25.89 -3.73
CA PHE A 261 -14.04 -26.78 -2.73
C PHE A 261 -14.06 -26.10 -1.36
N GLN A 262 -13.70 -26.84 -0.32
CA GLN A 262 -13.56 -26.28 1.02
C GLN A 262 -12.22 -26.66 1.65
N VAL A 263 -11.77 -25.85 2.59
CA VAL A 263 -10.62 -26.15 3.43
C VAL A 263 -11.09 -26.25 4.87
N ILE A 264 -10.79 -27.38 5.51
CA ILE A 264 -11.03 -27.64 6.92
C ILE A 264 -9.68 -27.55 7.63
N ALA A 265 -9.56 -26.67 8.61
CA ALA A 265 -8.31 -26.44 9.33
C ALA A 265 -8.56 -26.30 10.83
N ARG A 266 -7.52 -26.53 11.63
CA ARG A 266 -7.56 -26.25 13.07
C ARG A 266 -7.58 -24.75 13.32
N ASP A 267 -6.82 -23.97 12.51
CA ASP A 267 -6.79 -22.52 12.53
C ASP A 267 -6.79 -21.92 11.11
N TYR A 268 -7.30 -20.69 11.02
CA TYR A 268 -7.40 -19.92 9.76
C TYR A 268 -6.78 -18.54 9.93
N VAL A 269 -6.06 -18.07 8.92
CA VAL A 269 -5.49 -16.72 8.88
C VAL A 269 -5.91 -16.01 7.61
N LEU A 270 -6.61 -14.87 7.74
CA LEU A 270 -6.88 -13.97 6.62
C LEU A 270 -5.68 -13.05 6.43
N ALA A 271 -4.98 -13.17 5.30
CA ALA A 271 -3.77 -12.41 4.94
C ALA A 271 -3.92 -11.69 3.59
N SER A 272 -5.16 -11.35 3.21
CA SER A 272 -5.51 -10.80 1.89
C SER A 272 -5.39 -9.28 1.81
N GLY A 273 -4.85 -8.62 2.86
CA GLY A 273 -4.58 -7.18 2.90
C GLY A 273 -5.75 -6.31 3.36
N GLY A 274 -5.51 -4.98 3.37
CA GLY A 274 -6.34 -3.99 4.06
C GLY A 274 -7.79 -3.85 3.57
N ILE A 275 -8.14 -4.33 2.39
CA ILE A 275 -9.51 -4.25 1.86
C ILE A 275 -10.16 -5.62 1.83
N GLU A 276 -9.46 -6.63 1.33
CA GLU A 276 -10.05 -7.95 1.09
C GLU A 276 -10.32 -8.75 2.36
N ASN A 277 -9.55 -8.56 3.45
CA ASN A 277 -9.86 -9.16 4.74
C ASN A 277 -11.25 -8.73 5.22
N ALA A 278 -11.55 -7.44 5.16
CA ALA A 278 -12.87 -6.92 5.53
C ALA A 278 -13.97 -7.36 4.54
N ARG A 279 -13.67 -7.36 3.21
CA ARG A 279 -14.63 -7.80 2.19
C ARG A 279 -15.08 -9.25 2.43
N LEU A 280 -14.13 -10.17 2.69
CA LEU A 280 -14.45 -11.57 2.92
C LEU A 280 -15.28 -11.77 4.19
N LEU A 281 -14.93 -11.10 5.29
CA LEU A 281 -15.71 -11.13 6.53
C LEU A 281 -17.14 -10.63 6.31
N LEU A 282 -17.30 -9.48 5.64
CA LEU A 282 -18.60 -8.90 5.33
C LEU A 282 -19.42 -9.74 4.34
N ALA A 283 -18.77 -10.42 3.39
CA ALA A 283 -19.44 -11.27 2.40
C ALA A 283 -19.87 -12.64 2.98
N SER A 284 -19.28 -13.07 4.09
CA SER A 284 -19.61 -14.34 4.75
C SER A 284 -20.89 -14.20 5.59
N LYS A 285 -22.06 -14.25 4.91
CA LYS A 285 -23.38 -13.91 5.46
C LYS A 285 -24.33 -15.07 5.60
N SER A 286 -23.96 -16.29 5.22
CA SER A 286 -24.90 -17.42 5.22
C SER A 286 -25.44 -17.77 6.61
N GLN A 287 -24.69 -17.47 7.67
CA GLN A 287 -25.07 -17.77 9.05
C GLN A 287 -25.31 -16.51 9.89
N ILE A 288 -24.65 -15.38 9.57
CA ILE A 288 -24.77 -14.11 10.29
C ILE A 288 -24.97 -12.99 9.28
N GLU A 289 -26.14 -12.35 9.26
CA GLU A 289 -26.53 -11.30 8.29
C GLU A 289 -25.52 -10.15 8.20
N GLY A 290 -24.95 -9.72 9.33
CA GLY A 290 -23.93 -8.67 9.41
C GLY A 290 -22.54 -9.07 8.89
N GLY A 291 -22.32 -10.35 8.61
CA GLY A 291 -21.00 -10.91 8.30
C GLY A 291 -20.24 -11.41 9.52
N VAL A 292 -19.20 -12.21 9.29
CA VAL A 292 -18.39 -12.84 10.34
C VAL A 292 -17.56 -11.80 11.08
N GLY A 293 -17.53 -11.90 12.42
CA GLY A 293 -16.75 -10.97 13.28
C GLY A 293 -17.28 -9.54 13.36
N ASN A 294 -18.51 -9.29 12.86
CA ASN A 294 -19.08 -7.94 12.72
C ASN A 294 -20.23 -7.63 13.68
N ALA A 295 -20.28 -8.27 14.85
CA ALA A 295 -21.36 -8.07 15.85
C ALA A 295 -21.54 -6.60 16.29
N HIS A 296 -20.49 -5.79 16.20
CA HIS A 296 -20.49 -4.37 16.62
C HIS A 296 -20.28 -3.41 15.44
N ASP A 297 -20.52 -3.83 14.20
CA ASP A 297 -20.34 -3.03 12.97
C ASP A 297 -18.95 -2.38 12.85
N ASN A 298 -17.89 -3.08 13.31
CA ASN A 298 -16.52 -2.60 13.23
C ASN A 298 -15.79 -3.09 11.96
N VAL A 299 -16.22 -4.21 11.36
CA VAL A 299 -15.59 -4.74 10.14
C VAL A 299 -15.77 -3.77 8.98
N GLY A 300 -14.66 -3.42 8.37
CA GLY A 300 -14.60 -2.47 7.26
C GLY A 300 -14.48 -1.01 7.68
N ARG A 301 -14.84 -0.63 8.91
CA ARG A 301 -14.69 0.76 9.41
C ARG A 301 -13.22 1.12 9.63
N PHE A 302 -12.96 2.41 9.83
CA PHE A 302 -11.63 2.97 10.11
C PHE A 302 -10.62 2.68 8.99
N TYR A 303 -11.09 2.63 7.75
CA TYR A 303 -10.18 2.56 6.61
C TYR A 303 -9.25 3.75 6.62
N MET A 304 -7.96 3.48 6.55
CA MET A 304 -6.90 4.47 6.44
C MET A 304 -6.03 4.19 5.22
N ASP A 305 -5.47 5.26 4.68
CA ASP A 305 -4.37 5.27 3.72
C ASP A 305 -3.36 6.34 4.18
N HIS A 306 -2.36 6.63 3.40
CA HIS A 306 -1.55 7.84 3.55
C HIS A 306 -1.89 8.81 2.42
N PRO A 307 -2.73 9.83 2.66
CA PRO A 307 -2.89 10.91 1.70
C PRO A 307 -1.53 11.52 1.40
N SER A 308 -1.17 11.61 0.14
CA SER A 308 0.14 12.08 -0.31
C SER A 308 0.05 13.06 -1.47
N GLY A 309 0.97 14.01 -1.51
CA GLY A 309 0.98 15.03 -2.54
C GLY A 309 2.24 15.88 -2.52
N ASN A 310 2.23 16.90 -3.38
CA ASN A 310 3.26 17.93 -3.46
C ASN A 310 2.58 19.28 -3.66
N VAL A 311 2.81 20.21 -2.74
CA VAL A 311 2.18 21.55 -2.76
C VAL A 311 3.20 22.68 -2.69
N ALA A 312 4.47 22.34 -2.44
CA ALA A 312 5.52 23.34 -2.34
C ALA A 312 6.89 22.79 -2.80
N LYS A 313 7.80 23.69 -3.07
CA LYS A 313 9.21 23.44 -3.31
C LYS A 313 10.06 24.37 -2.44
N VAL A 314 11.28 23.94 -2.13
CA VAL A 314 12.27 24.76 -1.42
C VAL A 314 13.38 25.14 -2.38
N VAL A 315 13.75 26.41 -2.38
CA VAL A 315 14.92 26.94 -3.08
C VAL A 315 15.93 27.35 -2.02
N LEU A 316 17.08 26.68 -1.98
CA LEU A 316 18.16 27.03 -1.04
C LEU A 316 18.87 28.30 -1.47
N ALA A 317 19.22 29.14 -0.50
CA ALA A 317 20.02 30.35 -0.72
C ALA A 317 21.42 30.01 -1.27
N PRO A 318 22.05 30.87 -2.04
CA PRO A 318 23.39 30.66 -2.58
C PRO A 318 24.41 30.34 -1.47
N GLY A 319 25.19 29.27 -1.65
CA GLY A 319 26.20 28.85 -0.68
C GLY A 319 25.67 28.17 0.59
N LYS A 320 24.36 28.07 0.75
CA LYS A 320 23.72 27.41 1.91
C LYS A 320 23.44 25.94 1.66
N THR A 321 23.42 25.18 2.75
CA THR A 321 22.95 23.80 2.84
C THR A 321 21.64 23.75 3.61
N PHE A 322 20.99 22.60 3.65
CA PHE A 322 19.88 22.41 4.58
C PHE A 322 20.38 22.56 6.03
N PRO A 323 19.55 23.12 6.92
CA PRO A 323 19.83 23.08 8.35
C PRO A 323 20.08 21.66 8.83
N ASP A 324 21.05 21.49 9.73
CA ASP A 324 21.43 20.17 10.30
C ASP A 324 20.22 19.50 10.99
N ASP A 325 19.31 20.28 11.55
CA ASP A 325 18.07 19.82 12.17
C ASP A 325 17.13 19.10 11.20
N LEU A 326 17.28 19.30 9.90
CA LEU A 326 16.49 18.60 8.88
C LEU A 326 17.09 17.24 8.48
N GLY A 327 18.17 16.81 9.13
CA GLY A 327 18.69 15.45 9.03
C GLY A 327 19.28 15.06 7.67
N MET A 328 19.73 16.04 6.86
CA MET A 328 20.26 15.79 5.52
C MET A 328 21.71 15.28 5.48
N ALA A 329 22.15 14.47 6.41
CA ALA A 329 23.38 13.71 6.23
C ALA A 329 23.13 12.61 5.19
N ILE A 330 23.55 12.84 3.96
CA ILE A 330 23.56 11.80 2.91
C ILE A 330 24.54 10.72 3.41
N PRO A 331 24.11 9.46 3.62
CA PRO A 331 25.02 8.40 3.99
C PRO A 331 26.13 8.30 2.95
N SER A 332 27.37 8.46 3.38
CA SER A 332 28.56 8.53 2.52
C SER A 332 28.91 7.21 1.83
N ASN A 333 28.21 6.12 2.11
CA ASN A 333 28.66 4.77 1.78
C ASN A 333 28.03 4.16 0.52
N GLY A 334 27.14 4.86 -0.19
CA GLY A 334 26.72 4.47 -1.56
C GLY A 334 26.03 3.11 -1.75
N ARG A 335 25.85 2.31 -0.69
CA ARG A 335 25.28 0.97 -0.76
C ARG A 335 23.83 0.90 -0.36
N ASP A 336 23.41 1.74 0.58
CA ASP A 336 22.03 1.73 1.09
C ASP A 336 21.27 2.92 0.53
N ARG A 337 20.19 2.61 -0.17
CA ARG A 337 19.31 3.62 -0.69
C ARG A 337 18.39 4.09 0.42
N MET A 338 18.56 5.33 0.86
CA MET A 338 17.76 5.96 1.90
C MET A 338 17.17 7.28 1.38
N ASP A 339 15.87 7.47 1.58
CA ASP A 339 15.25 8.79 1.47
C ASP A 339 15.35 9.46 2.84
N ILE A 340 15.67 10.74 2.85
CA ILE A 340 15.68 11.57 4.05
C ILE A 340 14.50 12.51 3.97
N GLY A 341 13.83 12.66 5.08
CA GLY A 341 12.69 13.55 5.24
C GLY A 341 12.67 14.18 6.62
N SER A 342 11.62 14.90 6.91
CA SER A 342 11.38 15.50 8.22
C SER A 342 9.92 15.36 8.61
N TYR A 343 9.66 15.23 9.92
CA TYR A 343 8.32 15.20 10.50
C TYR A 343 8.21 16.19 11.65
N MET A 344 6.97 16.57 11.99
CA MET A 344 6.72 17.50 13.10
C MET A 344 6.97 16.88 14.46
N ALA A 345 7.65 17.63 15.34
CA ALA A 345 7.80 17.27 16.74
C ALA A 345 6.44 17.09 17.43
N ARG A 346 6.35 16.10 18.34
CA ARG A 346 5.10 15.76 19.05
C ARG A 346 4.47 16.97 19.74
N ARG A 347 5.28 17.84 20.41
CA ARG A 347 4.80 19.05 21.09
C ARG A 347 4.06 20.02 20.16
N ILE A 348 4.47 20.13 18.88
CA ILE A 348 3.78 20.95 17.88
C ILE A 348 2.44 20.31 17.52
N ARG A 349 2.44 18.99 17.26
CA ARG A 349 1.23 18.23 16.96
C ARG A 349 0.22 18.26 18.11
N GLU A 350 0.69 18.12 19.34
CA GLU A 350 -0.15 18.18 20.56
C GLU A 350 -0.79 19.55 20.72
N LYS A 351 0.00 20.64 20.60
CA LYS A 351 -0.50 22.00 20.67
C LYS A 351 -1.56 22.30 19.60
N GLY A 352 -1.31 21.87 18.37
CA GLY A 352 -2.21 22.05 17.22
C GLY A 352 -3.31 21.00 17.12
N ARG A 353 -3.30 19.95 17.97
CA ARG A 353 -4.19 18.77 17.88
C ARG A 353 -4.11 18.08 16.51
N LEU A 354 -2.89 17.97 15.95
CA LEU A 354 -2.59 17.51 14.61
C LEU A 354 -2.23 16.02 14.58
N VAL A 355 -2.41 15.39 13.40
CA VAL A 355 -1.92 14.05 13.14
C VAL A 355 -0.43 14.06 12.75
N ASN A 356 0.19 12.89 12.69
CA ASN A 356 1.57 12.77 12.24
C ASN A 356 1.68 12.95 10.72
N ALA A 357 2.65 13.74 10.30
CA ALA A 357 2.92 14.01 8.90
C ALA A 357 4.42 14.17 8.67
N TYR A 358 4.90 13.68 7.54
CA TYR A 358 6.28 13.89 7.14
C TYR A 358 6.39 14.27 5.67
N PHE A 359 7.51 14.84 5.29
CA PHE A 359 7.84 15.05 3.90
C PHE A 359 9.22 14.47 3.57
N VAL A 360 9.36 14.09 2.31
CA VAL A 360 10.61 13.61 1.73
C VAL A 360 11.14 14.65 0.76
N TRP A 361 12.42 14.94 0.91
CA TRP A 361 13.14 15.84 0.02
C TRP A 361 13.52 15.13 -1.28
N ARG A 362 13.20 15.76 -2.40
CA ARG A 362 13.64 15.28 -3.72
C ARG A 362 14.23 16.44 -4.50
N PRO A 363 15.46 16.31 -5.04
CA PRO A 363 15.95 17.32 -5.96
C PRO A 363 14.91 17.58 -7.05
N ALA A 364 14.47 18.82 -7.18
CA ALA A 364 13.62 19.20 -8.29
C ALA A 364 14.49 19.11 -9.55
N LEU A 365 14.02 18.37 -10.52
CA LEU A 365 14.57 18.48 -11.87
C LEU A 365 13.97 19.76 -12.43
N ASP A 366 14.80 20.74 -12.83
CA ASP A 366 14.35 21.97 -13.51
C ASP A 366 13.63 21.67 -14.83
N VAL A 367 13.67 20.44 -15.21
CA VAL A 367 13.01 19.89 -16.37
C VAL A 367 12.05 18.81 -15.92
N VAL A 368 10.78 19.15 -15.81
CA VAL A 368 9.72 18.13 -15.81
C VAL A 368 9.85 17.39 -17.15
N PRO A 369 10.18 16.09 -17.15
CA PRO A 369 10.22 15.33 -18.39
C PRO A 369 8.84 15.46 -19.05
N THR A 370 8.77 16.12 -20.22
CA THR A 370 7.57 16.08 -21.04
C THR A 370 7.21 14.63 -21.34
N ASP A 371 5.96 14.34 -21.65
CA ASP A 371 5.55 12.97 -21.98
C ASP A 371 6.40 12.39 -23.13
N ASP A 372 6.93 13.23 -24.00
CA ASP A 372 7.87 12.85 -25.06
C ASP A 372 9.22 12.37 -24.53
N ILE A 373 9.75 13.00 -23.47
CA ILE A 373 10.99 12.56 -22.82
C ILE A 373 10.76 11.24 -22.08
N ARG A 374 9.66 11.09 -21.36
CA ARG A 374 9.30 9.83 -20.70
C ARG A 374 9.16 8.69 -21.70
N LYS A 375 8.52 8.96 -22.83
CA LYS A 375 8.35 8.00 -23.92
C LYS A 375 9.69 7.62 -24.57
N LEU A 376 10.56 8.59 -24.83
CA LEU A 376 11.92 8.35 -25.33
C LEU A 376 12.68 7.39 -24.40
N PHE A 377 12.59 7.59 -23.09
CA PHE A 377 13.28 6.75 -22.11
C PHE A 377 12.68 5.36 -22.00
N SER A 378 11.36 5.23 -21.99
CA SER A 378 10.71 3.93 -22.00
C SER A 378 11.12 3.12 -23.24
N THR A 379 11.25 3.78 -24.38
CA THR A 379 11.71 3.16 -25.64
C THR A 379 13.19 2.74 -25.56
N LEU A 380 14.08 3.56 -24.97
CA LEU A 380 15.49 3.20 -24.73
C LEU A 380 15.64 1.99 -23.79
N VAL A 381 14.86 1.96 -22.72
CA VAL A 381 14.82 0.81 -21.80
C VAL A 381 14.33 -0.45 -22.53
N LEU A 382 13.29 -0.33 -23.35
CA LEU A 382 12.79 -1.45 -24.17
C LEU A 382 13.82 -1.95 -25.17
N ILE A 383 14.57 -1.07 -25.84
CA ILE A 383 15.66 -1.44 -26.76
C ILE A 383 16.75 -2.21 -26.00
N ARG A 384 17.13 -1.77 -24.81
CA ARG A 384 18.13 -2.49 -23.99
C ARG A 384 17.71 -3.92 -23.68
N HIS A 385 16.42 -4.17 -23.48
CA HIS A 385 15.87 -5.49 -23.18
C HIS A 385 15.46 -6.31 -24.42
N ARG A 386 15.28 -5.64 -25.58
CA ARG A 386 14.85 -6.26 -26.84
C ARG A 386 15.60 -5.67 -28.05
N PRO A 387 16.92 -5.87 -28.14
CA PRO A 387 17.75 -5.18 -29.14
C PRO A 387 17.44 -5.59 -30.59
N THR A 388 16.74 -6.70 -30.81
CA THR A 388 16.40 -7.20 -32.16
C THR A 388 15.11 -6.61 -32.75
N GLN A 389 14.35 -5.82 -31.96
CA GLN A 389 13.09 -5.24 -32.45
C GLN A 389 13.32 -3.92 -33.20
N MET A 390 13.49 -3.98 -34.51
CA MET A 390 13.68 -2.81 -35.39
C MET A 390 12.58 -1.74 -35.28
N LYS A 391 11.36 -2.11 -34.86
CA LYS A 391 10.26 -1.18 -34.60
C LYS A 391 10.61 -0.18 -33.50
N LEU A 392 11.27 -0.61 -32.43
CA LEU A 392 11.67 0.24 -31.29
C LEU A 392 12.70 1.30 -31.72
N TYR A 393 13.64 0.97 -32.63
CA TYR A 393 14.62 1.93 -33.16
C TYR A 393 13.96 3.01 -34.03
N ARG A 394 12.93 2.64 -34.81
CA ARG A 394 12.13 3.61 -35.58
C ARG A 394 11.33 4.55 -34.64
N GLU A 395 10.75 4.02 -33.59
CA GLU A 395 10.06 4.81 -32.57
C GLU A 395 11.04 5.75 -31.86
N LEU A 396 12.22 5.26 -31.48
CA LEU A 396 13.28 6.07 -30.87
C LEU A 396 13.70 7.24 -31.77
N LEU A 397 13.98 6.98 -33.05
CA LEU A 397 14.36 8.03 -34.01
C LEU A 397 13.25 9.09 -34.15
N ARG A 398 11.99 8.67 -34.26
CA ARG A 398 10.86 9.59 -34.35
C ARG A 398 10.72 10.46 -33.09
N ASP A 399 10.89 9.87 -31.91
CA ASP A 399 10.64 10.54 -30.64
C ASP A 399 11.84 11.41 -30.20
N VAL A 400 13.08 11.10 -30.63
CA VAL A 400 14.28 11.95 -30.44
C VAL A 400 14.12 13.33 -31.09
N PHE A 401 13.50 13.39 -32.27
CA PHE A 401 13.32 14.68 -32.98
C PHE A 401 12.25 15.58 -32.34
N LYS A 402 11.41 15.05 -31.46
CA LYS A 402 10.38 15.80 -30.73
C LYS A 402 10.91 16.46 -29.46
N VAL A 403 12.06 16.00 -28.97
CA VAL A 403 12.63 16.50 -27.71
C VAL A 403 13.60 17.64 -28.01
N PRO A 404 13.49 18.81 -27.34
CA PRO A 404 14.45 19.90 -27.49
C PRO A 404 15.88 19.41 -27.23
N LYS A 405 16.80 19.67 -28.17
CA LYS A 405 18.18 19.13 -28.15
C LYS A 405 18.91 19.39 -26.83
N GLY A 406 18.75 20.57 -26.23
CA GLY A 406 19.37 20.91 -24.94
C GLY A 406 18.87 20.05 -23.76
N LEU A 407 17.63 19.61 -23.82
CA LEU A 407 16.98 18.81 -22.78
C LEU A 407 17.40 17.34 -22.87
N ALA A 408 17.45 16.81 -24.11
CA ALA A 408 17.89 15.44 -24.36
C ALA A 408 19.35 15.22 -23.94
N VAL A 409 20.23 16.20 -24.23
CA VAL A 409 21.66 16.12 -23.87
C VAL A 409 21.86 16.19 -22.35
N ARG A 410 21.15 17.08 -21.63
CA ARG A 410 21.24 17.17 -20.17
C ARG A 410 20.77 15.89 -19.48
N TYR A 411 19.69 15.31 -19.98
CA TYR A 411 19.16 14.07 -19.41
C TYR A 411 20.00 12.84 -19.76
N LEU A 412 20.55 12.76 -20.97
CA LEU A 412 21.49 11.71 -21.36
C LEU A 412 22.77 11.79 -20.50
N TRP A 413 23.25 12.97 -20.23
CA TRP A 413 24.42 13.20 -19.36
C TRP A 413 24.15 12.76 -17.91
N PHE A 414 22.95 13.02 -17.39
CA PHE A 414 22.51 12.52 -16.09
C PHE A 414 22.48 10.98 -16.04
N LEU A 415 21.99 10.32 -17.08
CA LEU A 415 21.95 8.85 -17.14
C LEU A 415 23.35 8.22 -17.21
N LEU A 416 24.24 8.83 -17.98
CA LEU A 416 25.58 8.31 -18.20
C LEU A 416 26.48 8.53 -16.98
N THR A 417 26.32 9.64 -16.28
CA THR A 417 27.25 9.97 -15.19
C THR A 417 26.74 9.58 -13.82
N LYS A 418 25.41 9.34 -13.67
CA LYS A 418 24.74 9.18 -12.35
C LYS A 418 25.15 10.23 -11.32
N LYS A 419 25.94 11.21 -11.74
CA LYS A 419 26.39 12.31 -10.91
C LYS A 419 25.30 13.36 -10.92
N ALA A 420 24.96 13.87 -9.76
CA ALA A 420 23.98 14.91 -9.48
C ALA A 420 24.29 16.28 -10.14
N GLY A 421 24.83 16.28 -11.35
CA GLY A 421 25.15 17.48 -12.14
C GLY A 421 23.96 18.13 -12.83
N LEU A 422 22.75 17.54 -12.69
CA LEU A 422 21.49 18.21 -12.99
C LEU A 422 20.89 18.92 -11.75
N ARG A 423 21.71 19.22 -10.76
CA ARG A 423 21.37 20.28 -9.83
C ARG A 423 21.31 21.54 -10.70
N GLY A 424 20.10 22.02 -10.96
CA GLY A 424 19.94 23.36 -11.51
C GLY A 424 20.74 24.35 -10.68
N PRO A 425 21.14 25.50 -11.22
CA PRO A 425 21.87 26.51 -10.48
C PRO A 425 21.16 26.93 -9.19
N ASP A 426 19.86 26.59 -9.06
CA ASP A 426 18.98 27.14 -8.03
C ASP A 426 18.75 26.19 -6.84
N ARG A 427 19.43 25.03 -6.73
CA ARG A 427 19.29 24.12 -5.59
C ARG A 427 17.84 23.94 -5.12
N THR A 428 16.95 23.63 -6.07
CA THR A 428 15.52 23.49 -5.83
C THR A 428 15.18 22.06 -5.43
N PHE A 429 14.36 21.91 -4.39
CA PHE A 429 13.89 20.61 -3.90
C PHE A 429 12.38 20.57 -3.89
N GLN A 430 11.78 19.52 -4.42
CA GLN A 430 10.37 19.21 -4.23
C GLN A 430 10.17 18.57 -2.87
N ILE A 431 9.04 18.88 -2.24
CA ILE A 431 8.62 18.34 -0.96
C ILE A 431 7.41 17.44 -1.21
N ASN A 432 7.63 16.13 -1.08
CA ASN A 432 6.51 15.18 -1.17
C ASN A 432 6.08 14.84 0.25
N TYR A 433 4.85 15.21 0.60
CA TYR A 433 4.29 14.90 1.91
C TYR A 433 3.51 13.60 1.94
N HIS A 434 3.48 12.97 3.10
CA HIS A 434 2.59 11.87 3.46
C HIS A 434 2.00 12.16 4.84
N ILE A 435 0.72 11.88 5.00
CA ILE A 435 -0.02 12.18 6.23
C ILE A 435 -0.55 10.88 6.81
N GLU A 436 -0.48 10.73 8.13
CA GLU A 436 -1.29 9.80 8.88
C GLU A 436 -2.77 10.19 8.76
N MET A 437 -3.67 9.22 8.69
CA MET A 437 -5.10 9.45 8.84
C MET A 437 -5.53 9.16 10.27
N ALA A 438 -6.31 10.07 10.85
CA ALA A 438 -7.00 9.82 12.10
C ALA A 438 -8.04 8.70 11.92
N PRO A 439 -8.25 7.82 12.93
CA PRO A 439 -9.25 6.78 12.84
C PRO A 439 -10.67 7.34 12.73
N ASP A 440 -11.23 7.38 11.51
CA ASP A 440 -12.60 7.81 11.22
C ASP A 440 -13.46 6.59 10.86
N PRO A 441 -14.54 6.29 11.63
CA PRO A 441 -15.42 5.17 11.32
C PRO A 441 -16.19 5.30 10.01
N GLU A 442 -16.31 6.52 9.46
CA GLU A 442 -17.01 6.78 8.20
C GLU A 442 -16.12 6.53 6.97
N ASN A 443 -14.81 6.50 7.13
CA ASN A 443 -13.89 5.94 6.15
C ASN A 443 -13.95 4.42 6.26
N ARG A 444 -14.55 3.76 5.26
CA ARG A 444 -14.89 2.34 5.41
C ARG A 444 -14.95 1.55 4.11
N VAL A 445 -14.74 0.25 4.26
CA VAL A 445 -15.04 -0.77 3.26
C VAL A 445 -16.44 -1.34 3.54
N THR A 446 -17.27 -1.40 2.52
CA THR A 446 -18.56 -2.10 2.50
C THR A 446 -18.62 -3.00 1.28
N LEU A 447 -19.74 -3.68 1.06
CA LEU A 447 -19.97 -4.46 -0.15
C LEU A 447 -20.65 -3.59 -1.21
N SER A 448 -20.22 -3.76 -2.47
CA SER A 448 -20.86 -3.17 -3.65
C SER A 448 -21.98 -4.08 -4.17
N ASP A 449 -22.96 -3.51 -4.86
CA ASP A 449 -23.96 -4.28 -5.61
C ASP A 449 -23.38 -4.89 -6.89
N THR A 450 -22.18 -4.46 -7.31
CA THR A 450 -21.48 -5.00 -8.47
C THR A 450 -20.76 -6.29 -8.09
N PRO A 451 -21.04 -7.42 -8.77
CA PRO A 451 -20.35 -8.69 -8.49
C PRO A 451 -18.97 -8.77 -9.15
N ASP A 452 -18.10 -9.55 -8.57
CA ASP A 452 -16.86 -10.04 -9.21
C ASP A 452 -17.17 -11.15 -10.25
N PRO A 453 -16.19 -11.64 -11.01
CA PRO A 453 -16.41 -12.68 -12.03
C PRO A 453 -16.99 -14.02 -11.50
N LEU A 454 -16.92 -14.26 -10.20
CA LEU A 454 -17.50 -15.44 -9.55
C LEU A 454 -18.89 -15.17 -8.94
N GLY A 455 -19.39 -13.94 -9.04
CA GLY A 455 -20.71 -13.55 -8.55
C GLY A 455 -20.73 -13.03 -7.12
N HIS A 456 -19.56 -12.84 -6.47
CA HIS A 456 -19.46 -12.29 -5.11
C HIS A 456 -19.36 -10.76 -5.15
N PRO A 457 -19.94 -10.02 -4.18
CA PRO A 457 -19.87 -8.57 -4.13
C PRO A 457 -18.43 -8.05 -4.16
N LEU A 458 -18.14 -7.05 -4.99
CA LEU A 458 -16.88 -6.30 -4.93
C LEU A 458 -16.82 -5.45 -3.65
N ALA A 459 -15.61 -5.01 -3.30
CA ALA A 459 -15.46 -4.02 -2.24
C ALA A 459 -15.93 -2.63 -2.71
N LYS A 460 -16.68 -1.92 -1.86
CA LYS A 460 -16.98 -0.51 -1.98
C LYS A 460 -16.22 0.24 -0.91
N VAL A 461 -15.34 1.15 -1.31
CA VAL A 461 -14.46 1.89 -0.38
C VAL A 461 -14.81 3.36 -0.41
N ARG A 462 -15.23 3.88 0.74
CA ARG A 462 -15.40 5.30 0.98
C ARG A 462 -14.23 5.80 1.83
N TRP A 463 -13.52 6.82 1.33
CA TRP A 463 -12.46 7.45 2.13
C TRP A 463 -12.17 8.88 1.66
N LYS A 464 -11.81 9.72 2.62
CA LYS A 464 -11.28 11.06 2.41
C LYS A 464 -10.43 11.48 3.61
N ALA A 465 -9.50 12.38 3.38
CA ALA A 465 -8.82 13.07 4.48
C ALA A 465 -9.79 14.08 5.11
N SER A 466 -9.74 14.22 6.42
CA SER A 466 -10.49 15.22 7.18
C SER A 466 -9.72 16.54 7.26
N GLU A 467 -10.32 17.55 7.86
CA GLU A 467 -9.66 18.85 8.04
C GLU A 467 -8.39 18.76 8.90
N VAL A 468 -8.36 17.86 9.89
CA VAL A 468 -7.19 17.73 10.77
C VAL A 468 -5.96 17.23 10.02
N GLU A 469 -6.13 16.27 9.10
CA GLU A 469 -5.04 15.81 8.26
C GLU A 469 -4.53 16.92 7.33
N LEU A 470 -5.45 17.63 6.68
CA LEU A 470 -5.09 18.68 5.73
C LEU A 470 -4.43 19.88 6.43
N HIS A 471 -4.91 20.26 7.62
CA HIS A 471 -4.23 21.26 8.44
C HIS A 471 -2.84 20.80 8.90
N SER A 472 -2.67 19.52 9.21
CA SER A 472 -1.35 18.98 9.58
C SER A 472 -0.31 19.13 8.47
N VAL A 473 -0.73 19.01 7.19
CA VAL A 473 0.16 19.30 6.05
C VAL A 473 0.56 20.75 6.01
N LEU A 474 -0.40 21.65 6.15
CA LEU A 474 -0.12 23.10 6.11
C LEU A 474 0.82 23.51 7.24
N GLU A 475 0.55 23.05 8.47
CA GLU A 475 1.40 23.35 9.62
C GLU A 475 2.82 22.80 9.44
N LEU A 476 2.97 21.57 8.89
CA LEU A 476 4.28 21.02 8.56
C LEU A 476 5.08 21.88 7.59
N HIS A 477 4.41 22.49 6.60
CA HIS A 477 5.04 23.39 5.63
C HIS A 477 5.33 24.76 6.22
N ASP A 478 4.44 25.28 7.08
CA ASP A 478 4.62 26.56 7.76
C ASP A 478 5.80 26.50 8.74
N GLU A 479 5.95 25.40 9.50
CA GLU A 479 7.11 25.17 10.37
C GLU A 479 8.42 25.06 9.56
N LEU A 480 8.38 24.44 8.39
CA LEU A 480 9.52 24.41 7.48
C LEU A 480 9.87 25.81 6.96
N GLN A 481 8.87 26.59 6.54
CA GLN A 481 9.07 27.95 6.07
C GLN A 481 9.69 28.83 7.15
N ALA A 482 9.21 28.72 8.40
CA ALA A 482 9.76 29.45 9.54
C ALA A 482 11.24 29.06 9.79
N LEU A 483 11.56 27.77 9.80
CA LEU A 483 12.94 27.30 9.99
C LEU A 483 13.89 27.78 8.88
N LEU A 484 13.45 27.75 7.62
CA LEU A 484 14.23 28.26 6.48
C LEU A 484 14.49 29.77 6.59
N ALA A 485 13.52 30.55 7.05
CA ALA A 485 13.66 31.99 7.25
C ALA A 485 14.60 32.30 8.43
N GLU A 486 14.46 31.66 9.57
CA GLU A 486 15.30 31.83 10.75
C GLU A 486 16.77 31.50 10.49
N THR A 487 17.05 30.47 9.70
CA THR A 487 18.42 30.05 9.37
C THR A 487 19.00 30.74 8.14
N GLY A 488 18.18 31.46 7.40
CA GLY A 488 18.57 32.04 6.10
C GLY A 488 18.98 30.96 5.08
N ALA A 489 18.50 29.70 5.26
CA ALA A 489 18.92 28.58 4.43
C ALA A 489 18.24 28.58 3.05
N GLY A 490 17.07 29.22 2.93
CA GLY A 490 16.33 29.22 1.67
C GLY A 490 14.90 29.74 1.82
N THR A 491 14.08 29.45 0.82
CA THR A 491 12.69 29.92 0.75
C THR A 491 11.78 28.78 0.32
N LEU A 492 10.65 28.62 0.98
CA LEU A 492 9.56 27.75 0.54
C LEU A 492 8.69 28.50 -0.46
N ILE A 493 8.39 27.87 -1.58
CA ILE A 493 7.56 28.42 -2.66
C ILE A 493 6.39 27.48 -2.87
N TRP A 494 5.19 27.96 -2.63
CA TRP A 494 3.95 27.22 -2.87
C TRP A 494 3.71 27.03 -4.38
N THR A 495 3.29 25.85 -4.78
CA THR A 495 3.05 25.50 -6.20
C THR A 495 1.93 26.35 -6.81
N ALA A 496 0.93 26.71 -6.02
CA ALA A 496 -0.18 27.59 -6.43
C ALA A 496 0.18 29.09 -6.41
N GLY A 497 1.44 29.45 -6.10
CA GLY A 497 1.90 30.84 -5.95
C GLY A 497 1.61 31.46 -4.59
N GLN A 498 0.69 30.91 -3.83
CA GLN A 498 0.34 31.30 -2.46
C GLN A 498 0.04 30.06 -1.60
N ARG A 499 0.03 30.22 -0.28
CA ARG A 499 -0.39 29.19 0.66
C ARG A 499 -1.84 28.78 0.37
N PRO A 500 -2.13 27.51 0.09
CA PRO A 500 -3.50 27.06 -0.18
C PRO A 500 -4.31 26.98 1.12
N GLU A 501 -5.63 27.00 0.97
CA GLU A 501 -6.52 26.58 2.05
C GLU A 501 -6.49 25.05 2.20
N ALA A 502 -6.84 24.54 3.38
CA ALA A 502 -6.81 23.10 3.66
C ALA A 502 -7.71 22.31 2.70
N ALA A 503 -8.89 22.81 2.40
CA ALA A 503 -9.85 22.18 1.49
C ALA A 503 -9.35 22.04 0.04
N ASP A 504 -8.41 22.89 -0.38
CA ASP A 504 -7.87 22.93 -1.74
C ASP A 504 -6.59 22.08 -1.90
N LEU A 505 -6.13 21.41 -0.82
CA LEU A 505 -4.92 20.59 -0.87
C LEU A 505 -5.12 19.39 -1.79
N PRO A 506 -4.30 19.24 -2.85
CA PRO A 506 -4.36 18.06 -3.71
C PRO A 506 -3.70 16.87 -3.01
N TYR A 507 -4.41 15.76 -2.88
CA TYR A 507 -3.85 14.51 -2.39
C TYR A 507 -4.40 13.29 -3.14
N SER A 508 -3.63 12.22 -3.10
CA SER A 508 -3.96 10.91 -3.65
C SER A 508 -3.59 9.79 -2.68
N SER A 509 -4.12 8.61 -2.92
CA SER A 509 -3.79 7.39 -2.19
C SER A 509 -2.30 7.06 -2.37
N ALA A 510 -1.60 6.74 -1.29
CA ALA A 510 -0.29 6.12 -1.33
C ALA A 510 -0.36 4.59 -1.49
N SER A 511 -1.57 4.03 -1.58
CA SER A 511 -1.82 2.58 -1.67
C SER A 511 -1.46 1.81 -0.39
N HIS A 512 -1.66 2.43 0.75
CA HIS A 512 -1.38 1.90 2.08
C HIS A 512 -2.67 1.60 2.84
N HIS A 513 -3.46 0.64 2.35
CA HIS A 513 -4.77 0.29 2.92
C HIS A 513 -4.65 -0.35 4.30
N MET A 514 -5.23 0.26 5.33
CA MET A 514 -5.09 -0.13 6.74
C MET A 514 -6.42 -0.01 7.50
N GLY A 515 -6.48 -0.60 8.70
CA GLY A 515 -7.45 -0.28 9.75
C GLY A 515 -8.79 -1.01 9.69
N THR A 516 -9.15 -1.64 8.59
CA THR A 516 -10.50 -2.18 8.32
C THR A 516 -10.91 -3.38 9.17
N THR A 517 -9.98 -3.98 9.91
CA THR A 517 -10.20 -5.03 10.91
C THR A 517 -9.37 -4.73 12.14
N ARG A 518 -9.42 -3.47 12.59
CA ARG A 518 -8.55 -2.90 13.61
C ARG A 518 -8.42 -3.73 14.87
N MET A 519 -7.21 -3.73 15.45
CA MET A 519 -6.88 -4.37 16.70
C MET A 519 -7.32 -3.54 17.91
N GLY A 520 -7.75 -4.20 18.98
CA GLY A 520 -8.07 -3.55 20.25
C GLY A 520 -8.43 -4.58 21.32
N ALA A 521 -8.47 -4.13 22.56
CA ALA A 521 -8.74 -5.00 23.71
C ALA A 521 -10.24 -5.38 23.86
N ARG A 522 -11.15 -4.65 23.21
CA ARG A 522 -12.60 -4.81 23.42
C ARG A 522 -13.33 -5.00 22.10
N PRO A 523 -14.24 -5.98 21.99
CA PRO A 523 -14.99 -6.27 20.77
C PRO A 523 -15.91 -5.12 20.32
N GLU A 524 -16.37 -4.26 21.25
CA GLU A 524 -17.23 -3.12 20.91
C GLU A 524 -16.50 -2.07 20.06
N THR A 525 -15.17 -2.04 20.09
CA THR A 525 -14.36 -1.00 19.44
C THR A 525 -13.31 -1.54 18.47
N SER A 526 -13.26 -2.86 18.27
CA SER A 526 -12.25 -3.51 17.45
C SER A 526 -12.79 -4.81 16.83
N VAL A 527 -12.08 -5.34 15.85
CA VAL A 527 -12.41 -6.61 15.19
C VAL A 527 -11.55 -7.74 15.70
N VAL A 528 -10.26 -7.47 15.96
CA VAL A 528 -9.34 -8.47 16.49
C VAL A 528 -8.77 -8.04 17.84
N ASP A 529 -8.42 -9.04 18.65
CA ASP A 529 -7.72 -8.87 19.92
C ASP A 529 -6.22 -8.53 19.70
N PRO A 530 -5.44 -8.25 20.78
CA PRO A 530 -4.00 -7.97 20.65
C PRO A 530 -3.18 -9.08 19.99
N ASP A 531 -3.66 -10.33 19.97
CA ASP A 531 -3.02 -11.46 19.31
C ASP A 531 -3.54 -11.71 17.88
N CYS A 532 -4.20 -10.69 17.29
CA CYS A 532 -4.76 -10.71 15.93
C CYS A 532 -5.87 -11.74 15.73
N ARG A 533 -6.49 -12.27 16.78
CA ARG A 533 -7.61 -13.20 16.70
C ARG A 533 -8.92 -12.43 16.64
N VAL A 534 -9.84 -12.84 15.78
CA VAL A 534 -11.18 -12.25 15.68
C VAL A 534 -11.94 -12.45 16.98
N HIS A 535 -12.47 -11.36 17.56
CA HIS A 535 -13.24 -11.44 18.79
C HIS A 535 -14.42 -12.42 18.68
N GLY A 536 -14.54 -13.31 19.67
CA GLY A 536 -15.60 -14.32 19.72
C GLY A 536 -15.39 -15.54 18.82
N ILE A 537 -14.31 -15.62 18.03
CA ILE A 537 -14.01 -16.75 17.16
C ILE A 537 -12.65 -17.34 17.51
N SER A 538 -12.64 -18.57 17.99
CA SER A 538 -11.47 -19.17 18.65
C SER A 538 -10.30 -19.51 17.73
N ASN A 539 -10.56 -19.73 16.43
CA ASN A 539 -9.59 -20.22 15.45
C ASN A 539 -9.51 -19.38 14.17
N LEU A 540 -9.93 -18.10 14.21
CA LEU A 540 -9.81 -17.18 13.09
C LEU A 540 -8.90 -16.00 13.46
N HIS A 541 -7.84 -15.81 12.68
CA HIS A 541 -6.85 -14.75 12.85
C HIS A 541 -6.77 -13.87 11.62
N ILE A 542 -6.30 -12.64 11.78
CA ILE A 542 -6.09 -11.71 10.67
C ILE A 542 -4.66 -11.20 10.69
N ALA A 543 -3.98 -11.32 9.55
CA ALA A 543 -2.63 -10.79 9.34
C ALA A 543 -2.63 -9.67 8.29
N GLY A 544 -1.74 -8.71 8.46
CA GLY A 544 -1.58 -7.58 7.53
C GLY A 544 -1.99 -6.25 8.13
N SER A 545 -2.00 -5.20 7.29
CA SER A 545 -2.27 -3.82 7.73
C SER A 545 -3.73 -3.55 8.09
N SER A 546 -4.67 -4.44 7.76
CA SER A 546 -6.07 -4.26 8.15
C SER A 546 -6.26 -4.20 9.67
N VAL A 547 -5.34 -4.81 10.46
CA VAL A 547 -5.42 -4.81 11.93
C VAL A 547 -4.87 -3.54 12.59
N PHE A 548 -4.28 -2.60 11.84
CA PHE A 548 -3.66 -1.40 12.41
C PHE A 548 -4.71 -0.47 13.04
N PRO A 549 -4.60 -0.13 14.33
CA PRO A 549 -5.44 0.91 14.95
C PRO A 549 -5.12 2.32 14.45
N THR A 550 -3.83 2.60 14.21
CA THR A 550 -3.29 3.84 13.63
C THR A 550 -2.14 3.51 12.69
N GLY A 551 -1.92 4.36 11.69
CA GLY A 551 -0.94 4.11 10.62
C GLY A 551 0.41 4.79 10.81
N GLY A 552 0.51 5.81 11.68
CA GLY A 552 1.64 6.73 11.66
C GLY A 552 1.83 7.34 10.27
N PHE A 553 3.01 7.83 9.93
CA PHE A 553 3.33 8.26 8.56
C PHE A 553 4.07 7.20 7.75
N GLY A 554 4.43 6.09 8.36
CA GLY A 554 5.33 5.08 7.81
C GLY A 554 4.68 4.14 6.81
N ASN A 555 5.45 3.65 5.83
CA ASN A 555 4.98 2.58 4.96
C ASN A 555 4.68 1.32 5.77
N PRO A 556 3.52 0.66 5.61
CA PRO A 556 3.05 -0.37 6.56
C PRO A 556 3.80 -1.70 6.48
N THR A 557 4.56 -1.98 5.40
CA THR A 557 5.08 -3.33 5.11
C THR A 557 6.00 -3.87 6.19
N PHE A 558 6.87 -3.05 6.78
CA PHE A 558 7.76 -3.52 7.85
C PHE A 558 6.97 -3.98 9.08
N THR A 559 5.95 -3.20 9.47
CA THR A 559 5.05 -3.56 10.57
C THR A 559 4.18 -4.77 10.24
N ILE A 560 3.73 -4.92 8.99
CA ILE A 560 3.03 -6.14 8.52
C ILE A 560 3.90 -7.38 8.75
N VAL A 561 5.18 -7.33 8.38
CA VAL A 561 6.12 -8.44 8.56
C VAL A 561 6.33 -8.72 10.05
N ALA A 562 6.59 -7.70 10.86
CA ALA A 562 6.80 -7.86 12.31
C ALA A 562 5.58 -8.49 13.00
N LEU A 563 4.35 -8.03 12.70
CA LEU A 563 3.12 -8.62 13.25
C LEU A 563 2.88 -10.04 12.75
N SER A 564 3.25 -10.35 11.51
CA SER A 564 3.12 -11.71 10.97
C SER A 564 4.06 -12.69 11.66
N ILE A 565 5.28 -12.25 11.97
CA ILE A 565 6.24 -13.04 12.77
C ILE A 565 5.70 -13.27 14.19
N ARG A 566 5.13 -12.21 14.82
CA ARG A 566 4.51 -12.31 16.14
C ARG A 566 3.33 -13.31 16.13
N LEU A 567 2.47 -13.23 15.13
CA LEU A 567 1.35 -14.16 14.98
C LEU A 567 1.83 -15.60 14.73
N ALA A 568 2.91 -15.80 13.97
CA ALA A 568 3.49 -17.12 13.76
C ALA A 568 3.94 -17.75 15.08
N ASP A 569 4.55 -16.98 16.00
CA ASP A 569 4.92 -17.49 17.32
C ASP A 569 3.69 -17.89 18.16
N ARG A 570 2.61 -17.09 18.14
CA ARG A 570 1.33 -17.48 18.81
C ARG A 570 0.70 -18.72 18.21
N LEU A 571 0.75 -18.88 16.90
CA LEU A 571 0.25 -20.08 16.23
C LEU A 571 1.10 -21.32 16.56
N LYS A 572 2.42 -21.19 16.69
CA LYS A 572 3.30 -22.28 17.16
C LYS A 572 2.92 -22.71 18.58
N GLU A 573 2.77 -21.76 19.51
CA GLU A 573 2.36 -22.03 20.90
C GLU A 573 1.02 -22.76 20.97
N LYS A 574 0.09 -22.47 20.04
CA LYS A 574 -1.26 -23.06 20.03
C LYS A 574 -1.32 -24.43 19.35
N LEU A 575 -0.58 -24.61 18.26
CA LEU A 575 -0.75 -25.75 17.36
C LEU A 575 0.25 -26.89 17.59
N LEU A 576 1.41 -26.59 18.16
CA LEU A 576 2.45 -27.57 18.51
C LEU A 576 2.37 -27.99 19.97
#